data_070e32ac0abfb39bb586d2b2409ddc08
#
_entry.id   070e32ac0abfb39bb586d2b2409ddc08
#
_cell.length_a   1.000
_cell.length_b   1.000
_cell.length_c   1.000
_cell.angle_alpha   90.00
_cell.angle_beta   90.00
_cell.angle_gamma   90.00
#
_symmetry.space_group_name_H-M   'P 1'
#
loop_
_entity.id
_entity.type
_entity.pdbx_description
1 polymer ?
#
loop_
_entity_poly.entity_id
_entity_poly.type
_entity_poly.pdbx_seq_one_letter_code
_entity_poly.pdbx_strand_id
1 'polypeptide(L)'
;MAASNKTAGQELRHGALGAGCVHLCCDMQRMFAEETDWHTPWMIRVLPQALRIARAHPAQTIFTRFIPAVRPGEGSGTWRHYYERWASMTIERLGADMIELVPELAALVPPAEVVDKHVYSPWVDTRLQARLQERRINTVVVTGSETDVCVLGTVLGAVDRGYRVIVATDAICSSADETHDASVRVYNSRYGEQVETVTTDEILSHWPV
;
A
#
# COMPACT_ATOMS: atom_id res chain seq x y z
N MET A 1 -7.11 11.08 31.94
CA MET A 1 -7.26 9.63 31.79
C MET A 1 -6.06 9.13 31.02
N ALA A 2 -5.20 8.33 31.66
CA ALA A 2 -3.98 7.83 31.04
C ALA A 2 -4.34 6.71 30.07
N ALA A 3 -4.12 6.94 28.77
CA ALA A 3 -4.22 5.89 27.77
C ALA A 3 -3.11 4.87 28.02
N SER A 4 -3.48 3.63 28.22
CA SER A 4 -2.57 2.49 28.31
C SER A 4 -1.75 2.41 27.03
N ASN A 5 -0.45 2.56 27.15
CA ASN A 5 0.53 2.43 26.09
C ASN A 5 0.67 0.91 25.78
N LYS A 6 -0.20 0.36 24.94
CA LYS A 6 -0.02 -0.98 24.36
C LYS A 6 0.87 -0.86 23.14
N THR A 7 2.12 -1.27 23.29
CA THR A 7 3.13 -1.43 22.24
C THR A 7 2.76 -2.54 21.26
N ALA A 8 3.07 -2.33 19.98
CA ALA A 8 3.17 -3.21 18.82
C ALA A 8 2.66 -4.66 19.01
N GLY A 9 1.58 -5.02 18.29
CA GLY A 9 0.98 -6.35 18.27
C GLY A 9 -0.44 -6.33 18.83
N GLN A 10 -1.30 -5.45 18.31
CA GLN A 10 -2.72 -5.51 18.66
C GLN A 10 -3.35 -6.71 17.93
N GLU A 11 -4.19 -7.45 18.63
CA GLU A 11 -5.02 -8.51 18.03
C GLU A 11 -6.11 -7.89 17.15
N LEU A 12 -6.57 -8.63 16.13
CA LEU A 12 -7.69 -8.23 15.30
C LEU A 12 -8.96 -8.09 16.14
N ARG A 13 -9.51 -6.89 16.22
CA ARG A 13 -10.63 -6.56 17.12
C ARG A 13 -12.00 -6.88 16.54
N HIS A 14 -12.11 -6.88 15.21
CA HIS A 14 -13.39 -7.08 14.52
C HIS A 14 -13.54 -8.47 13.91
N GLY A 15 -12.88 -9.47 14.51
CA GLY A 15 -13.02 -10.89 14.17
C GLY A 15 -12.21 -11.33 12.96
N ALA A 16 -12.40 -12.61 12.58
CA ALA A 16 -11.67 -13.28 11.51
C ALA A 16 -11.90 -12.63 10.14
N LEU A 17 -10.96 -12.88 9.24
CA LEU A 17 -10.98 -12.45 7.85
C LEU A 17 -11.55 -13.59 6.98
N GLY A 18 -12.15 -13.23 5.84
CA GLY A 18 -12.80 -14.22 4.98
C GLY A 18 -12.92 -13.73 3.53
N ALA A 19 -13.89 -14.26 2.81
CA ALA A 19 -14.11 -13.99 1.39
C ALA A 19 -14.34 -12.49 1.06
N GLY A 20 -14.84 -11.71 2.02
CA GLY A 20 -15.01 -10.25 1.89
C GLY A 20 -13.73 -9.45 2.14
N CYS A 21 -12.58 -10.08 2.25
CA CYS A 21 -11.30 -9.43 2.47
C CYS A 21 -10.46 -9.38 1.19
N VAL A 22 -9.73 -8.29 0.99
CA VAL A 22 -8.76 -8.08 -0.08
C VAL A 22 -7.45 -7.57 0.48
N HIS A 23 -6.34 -8.02 -0.09
CA HIS A 23 -5.01 -7.47 0.16
C HIS A 23 -4.70 -6.40 -0.90
N LEU A 24 -4.50 -5.16 -0.48
CA LEU A 24 -3.97 -4.07 -1.31
C LEU A 24 -2.49 -3.88 -0.99
N CYS A 25 -1.63 -4.29 -1.91
CA CYS A 25 -0.19 -4.12 -1.81
C CYS A 25 0.24 -2.90 -2.60
N CYS A 26 0.64 -1.85 -1.90
CA CYS A 26 0.89 -0.53 -2.48
C CYS A 26 2.30 -0.45 -3.07
N ASP A 27 2.38 -0.17 -4.36
CA ASP A 27 3.52 0.37 -5.11
C ASP A 27 4.88 -0.28 -4.81
N MET A 28 4.90 -1.61 -4.64
CA MET A 28 6.16 -2.35 -4.50
C MET A 28 6.78 -2.59 -5.88
N GLN A 29 7.27 -1.49 -6.48
CA GLN A 29 7.79 -1.41 -7.83
C GLN A 29 9.32 -1.31 -7.81
N ARG A 30 9.94 -1.65 -8.94
CA ARG A 30 11.40 -1.60 -9.12
C ARG A 30 11.95 -0.20 -8.85
N MET A 31 11.25 0.86 -9.28
CA MET A 31 11.72 2.24 -9.08
C MET A 31 11.80 2.66 -7.59
N PHE A 32 11.10 1.97 -6.69
CA PHE A 32 11.22 2.19 -5.25
C PHE A 32 12.16 1.17 -4.59
N ALA A 33 12.39 0.02 -5.22
CA ALA A 33 13.26 -1.04 -4.69
C ALA A 33 14.72 -0.88 -5.12
N GLU A 34 14.98 -0.27 -6.27
CA GLU A 34 16.32 -0.08 -6.85
C GLU A 34 16.85 1.34 -6.58
N GLU A 35 18.14 1.56 -6.86
CA GLU A 35 18.84 2.84 -6.66
C GLU A 35 18.30 3.90 -7.62
N THR A 36 17.34 4.69 -7.15
CA THR A 36 16.72 5.83 -7.83
C THR A 36 16.55 7.00 -6.87
N ASP A 37 16.11 8.17 -7.35
CA ASP A 37 15.77 9.31 -6.49
C ASP A 37 14.56 9.05 -5.57
N TRP A 38 13.79 7.97 -5.82
CA TRP A 38 12.68 7.52 -4.96
C TRP A 38 12.97 6.19 -4.27
N HIS A 39 14.23 5.80 -4.16
CA HIS A 39 14.61 4.57 -3.49
C HIS A 39 14.10 4.53 -2.04
N THR A 40 13.47 3.42 -1.68
CA THR A 40 12.95 3.14 -0.33
C THR A 40 13.77 2.00 0.27
N PRO A 41 14.81 2.29 1.07
CA PRO A 41 15.78 1.27 1.53
C PRO A 41 15.17 0.13 2.36
N TRP A 42 14.06 0.40 3.03
CA TRP A 42 13.36 -0.60 3.84
C TRP A 42 12.52 -1.59 3.03
N MET A 43 12.29 -1.33 1.75
CA MET A 43 11.44 -2.20 0.92
C MET A 43 11.92 -3.66 0.91
N ILE A 44 13.21 -3.88 0.81
CA ILE A 44 13.79 -5.24 0.83
C ILE A 44 13.50 -6.00 2.13
N ARG A 45 13.31 -5.28 3.25
CA ARG A 45 13.02 -5.87 4.56
C ARG A 45 11.56 -6.22 4.73
N VAL A 46 10.64 -5.42 4.17
CA VAL A 46 9.20 -5.63 4.28
C VAL A 46 8.62 -6.49 3.16
N LEU A 47 9.29 -6.59 2.02
CA LEU A 47 8.89 -7.41 0.89
C LEU A 47 8.57 -8.87 1.26
N PRO A 48 9.38 -9.58 2.09
CA PRO A 48 9.05 -10.94 2.48
C PRO A 48 7.69 -11.07 3.18
N GLN A 49 7.29 -10.09 3.98
CA GLN A 49 6.03 -10.10 4.72
C GLN A 49 4.84 -9.81 3.77
N ALA A 50 4.94 -8.80 2.92
CA ALA A 50 3.92 -8.53 1.90
C ALA A 50 3.73 -9.74 0.96
N LEU A 51 4.84 -10.39 0.58
CA LEU A 51 4.85 -11.59 -0.26
C LEU A 51 4.16 -12.78 0.41
N ARG A 52 4.29 -12.95 1.73
CA ARG A 52 3.61 -14.02 2.49
C ARG A 52 2.09 -13.88 2.37
N ILE A 53 1.55 -12.67 2.56
CA ILE A 53 0.11 -12.42 2.42
C ILE A 53 -0.32 -12.65 0.97
N ALA A 54 0.41 -12.11 0.00
CA ALA A 54 0.08 -12.23 -1.41
C ALA A 54 0.10 -13.70 -1.91
N ARG A 55 1.05 -14.51 -1.42
CA ARG A 55 1.11 -15.96 -1.74
C ARG A 55 0.01 -16.78 -1.10
N ALA A 56 -0.40 -16.43 0.12
CA ALA A 56 -1.52 -17.10 0.79
C ALA A 56 -2.85 -16.80 0.09
N HIS A 57 -3.02 -15.58 -0.42
CA HIS A 57 -4.28 -15.09 -0.99
C HIS A 57 -4.09 -14.43 -2.37
N PRO A 58 -3.51 -15.10 -3.38
CA PRO A 58 -3.14 -14.45 -4.63
C PRO A 58 -4.37 -13.93 -5.41
N ALA A 59 -5.48 -14.68 -5.42
CA ALA A 59 -6.72 -14.24 -6.09
C ALA A 59 -7.45 -13.09 -5.35
N GLN A 60 -7.09 -12.84 -4.09
CA GLN A 60 -7.61 -11.75 -3.28
C GLN A 60 -6.57 -10.62 -3.12
N THR A 61 -5.48 -10.65 -3.89
CA THR A 61 -4.44 -9.62 -3.88
C THR A 61 -4.57 -8.71 -5.09
N ILE A 62 -4.52 -7.41 -4.82
CA ILE A 62 -4.44 -6.34 -5.82
C ILE A 62 -3.17 -5.55 -5.54
N PHE A 63 -2.25 -5.53 -6.49
CA PHE A 63 -1.08 -4.67 -6.48
C PHE A 63 -1.44 -3.32 -7.07
N THR A 64 -1.08 -2.21 -6.42
CA THR A 64 -1.11 -0.93 -7.10
C THR A 64 0.25 -0.63 -7.71
N ARG A 65 0.25 0.09 -8.85
CA ARG A 65 1.46 0.67 -9.41
C ARG A 65 1.26 2.17 -9.58
N PHE A 66 2.19 2.94 -9.05
CA PHE A 66 2.28 4.36 -9.35
C PHE A 66 2.94 4.54 -10.71
N ILE A 67 2.24 5.19 -11.62
CA ILE A 67 2.71 5.48 -12.97
C ILE A 67 3.06 6.96 -13.07
N PRO A 68 4.35 7.30 -13.13
CA PRO A 68 4.79 8.68 -13.25
C PRO A 68 4.36 9.33 -14.57
N ALA A 69 4.45 10.65 -14.64
CA ALA A 69 4.33 11.39 -15.91
C ALA A 69 5.36 10.88 -16.94
N VAL A 70 5.02 11.00 -18.22
CA VAL A 70 5.93 10.57 -19.29
C VAL A 70 7.14 11.50 -19.36
N ARG A 71 6.93 12.81 -19.21
CA ARG A 71 7.97 13.84 -19.34
C ARG A 71 8.00 14.81 -18.16
N PRO A 72 9.16 15.44 -17.90
CA PRO A 72 9.24 16.53 -16.93
C PRO A 72 8.25 17.65 -17.24
N GLY A 73 7.63 18.19 -16.18
CA GLY A 73 6.66 19.28 -16.31
C GLY A 73 5.28 18.89 -16.83
N GLU A 74 5.01 17.60 -17.05
CA GLU A 74 3.66 17.10 -17.30
C GLU A 74 2.88 16.92 -16.00
N GLY A 75 1.55 16.83 -16.12
CA GLY A 75 0.62 16.68 -15.00
C GLY A 75 -0.24 17.93 -14.78
N SER A 76 -1.34 17.76 -14.04
CA SER A 76 -2.27 18.83 -13.72
C SER A 76 -1.87 19.54 -12.42
N GLY A 77 -2.10 20.87 -12.35
CA GLY A 77 -1.86 21.64 -11.14
C GLY A 77 -0.43 21.54 -10.64
N THR A 78 -0.26 21.23 -9.35
CA THR A 78 1.06 21.14 -8.71
C THR A 78 1.84 19.88 -9.08
N TRP A 79 1.22 18.88 -9.71
CA TRP A 79 1.94 17.73 -10.27
C TRP A 79 2.94 18.14 -11.35
N ARG A 80 2.70 19.26 -12.05
CA ARG A 80 3.67 19.82 -12.97
C ARG A 80 4.98 20.16 -12.26
N HIS A 81 4.92 20.90 -11.15
CA HIS A 81 6.10 21.26 -10.36
C HIS A 81 6.76 20.04 -9.72
N TYR A 82 5.95 19.04 -9.35
CA TYR A 82 6.46 17.78 -8.86
C TYR A 82 7.36 17.09 -9.89
N TYR A 83 6.90 16.98 -11.15
CA TYR A 83 7.69 16.35 -12.21
C TYR A 83 8.75 17.31 -12.84
N GLU A 84 8.73 18.58 -12.59
CA GLU A 84 9.87 19.48 -12.82
C GLU A 84 10.99 19.18 -11.83
N ARG A 85 10.66 19.03 -10.54
CA ARG A 85 11.62 18.68 -9.48
C ARG A 85 12.17 17.25 -9.64
N TRP A 86 11.31 16.28 -9.88
CA TRP A 86 11.65 14.88 -10.00
C TRP A 86 11.73 14.44 -11.47
N ALA A 87 12.41 15.23 -12.29
CA ALA A 87 12.53 14.98 -13.71
C ALA A 87 13.17 13.63 -14.06
N SER A 88 14.11 13.14 -13.24
CA SER A 88 14.75 11.84 -13.35
C SER A 88 13.78 10.66 -13.19
N MET A 89 12.66 10.87 -12.50
CA MET A 89 11.66 9.86 -12.19
C MET A 89 10.49 9.84 -13.19
N THR A 90 10.57 10.59 -14.29
CA THR A 90 9.62 10.48 -15.40
C THR A 90 9.92 9.26 -16.27
N ILE A 91 8.89 8.66 -16.90
CA ILE A 91 9.03 7.42 -17.68
C ILE A 91 10.13 7.54 -18.76
N GLU A 92 10.20 8.70 -19.44
CA GLU A 92 11.20 8.96 -20.47
C GLU A 92 12.64 8.85 -19.96
N ARG A 93 12.90 9.19 -18.71
CA ARG A 93 14.24 9.18 -18.10
C ARG A 93 14.51 7.94 -17.25
N LEU A 94 13.49 7.47 -16.55
CA LEU A 94 13.59 6.32 -15.66
C LEU A 94 13.64 4.99 -16.44
N GLY A 95 12.89 4.92 -17.55
CA GLY A 95 12.66 3.69 -18.30
C GLY A 95 11.36 2.99 -17.90
N ALA A 96 10.67 2.45 -18.90
CA ALA A 96 9.35 1.85 -18.71
C ALA A 96 9.37 0.56 -17.86
N ASP A 97 10.49 -0.14 -17.77
CA ASP A 97 10.64 -1.34 -16.98
C ASP A 97 10.74 -1.06 -15.46
N MET A 98 11.09 0.14 -15.08
CA MET A 98 11.19 0.55 -13.67
C MET A 98 9.82 0.75 -13.01
N ILE A 99 8.75 0.93 -13.79
CA ILE A 99 7.39 0.99 -13.23
C ILE A 99 6.80 -0.39 -12.90
N GLU A 100 7.46 -1.47 -13.32
CA GLU A 100 7.00 -2.82 -13.04
C GLU A 100 7.13 -3.17 -11.54
N LEU A 101 6.30 -4.11 -11.09
CA LEU A 101 6.41 -4.70 -9.76
C LEU A 101 7.77 -5.37 -9.59
N VAL A 102 8.26 -5.47 -8.36
CA VAL A 102 9.41 -6.34 -8.07
C VAL A 102 9.10 -7.77 -8.53
N PRO A 103 10.10 -8.52 -9.06
CA PRO A 103 9.87 -9.79 -9.75
C PRO A 103 9.08 -10.82 -8.94
N GLU A 104 9.30 -10.88 -7.62
CA GLU A 104 8.64 -11.83 -6.73
C GLU A 104 7.13 -11.60 -6.65
N LEU A 105 6.66 -10.36 -6.72
CA LEU A 105 5.24 -10.00 -6.72
C LEU A 105 4.66 -10.09 -8.12
N ALA A 106 5.41 -9.68 -9.15
CA ALA A 106 4.99 -9.82 -10.55
C ALA A 106 4.68 -11.27 -10.93
N ALA A 107 5.42 -12.23 -10.38
CA ALA A 107 5.21 -13.67 -10.59
C ALA A 107 3.84 -14.19 -10.07
N LEU A 108 3.13 -13.42 -9.25
CA LEU A 108 1.80 -13.78 -8.75
C LEU A 108 0.66 -13.26 -9.64
N VAL A 109 0.98 -12.53 -10.69
CA VAL A 109 0.00 -11.97 -11.65
C VAL A 109 -0.01 -12.81 -12.95
N PRO A 110 -1.10 -13.48 -13.32
CA PRO A 110 -2.29 -13.76 -12.54
C PRO A 110 -2.06 -14.85 -11.47
N PRO A 111 -2.97 -15.14 -10.51
CA PRO A 111 -4.32 -14.64 -10.39
C PRO A 111 -4.43 -13.30 -9.64
N ALA A 112 -3.36 -12.78 -9.02
CA ALA A 112 -3.39 -11.43 -8.47
C ALA A 112 -3.65 -10.40 -9.59
N GLU A 113 -4.24 -9.28 -9.21
CA GLU A 113 -4.58 -8.20 -10.14
C GLU A 113 -3.64 -7.01 -9.97
N VAL A 114 -3.57 -6.16 -11.00
CA VAL A 114 -2.84 -4.88 -10.95
C VAL A 114 -3.80 -3.72 -11.21
N VAL A 115 -3.59 -2.64 -10.47
CA VAL A 115 -4.28 -1.35 -10.65
C VAL A 115 -3.25 -0.24 -10.77
N ASP A 116 -3.19 0.37 -11.94
CA ASP A 116 -2.34 1.54 -12.19
C ASP A 116 -3.02 2.82 -11.71
N LYS A 117 -2.25 3.72 -11.12
CA LYS A 117 -2.69 5.02 -10.63
C LYS A 117 -1.64 6.09 -10.93
N HIS A 118 -2.08 7.34 -11.10
CA HIS A 118 -1.22 8.48 -11.43
C HIS A 118 -1.08 9.50 -10.27
N VAL A 119 -1.72 9.21 -9.14
CA VAL A 119 -1.67 10.00 -7.90
C VAL A 119 -1.46 9.08 -6.72
N TYR A 120 -1.24 9.62 -5.53
CA TYR A 120 -0.94 8.80 -4.33
C TYR A 120 -2.06 7.82 -3.99
N SER A 121 -3.31 8.26 -4.05
CA SER A 121 -4.47 7.45 -3.68
C SER A 121 -4.95 6.56 -4.83
N PRO A 122 -5.08 5.24 -4.65
CA PRO A 122 -5.64 4.35 -5.67
C PRO A 122 -7.15 4.51 -5.85
N TRP A 123 -7.79 5.32 -5.05
CA TRP A 123 -9.23 5.60 -5.12
C TRP A 123 -9.58 6.68 -6.13
N VAL A 124 -8.58 7.40 -6.64
CA VAL A 124 -8.75 8.50 -7.60
C VAL A 124 -8.42 7.98 -9.00
N ASP A 125 -9.33 8.23 -9.95
CA ASP A 125 -9.18 7.94 -11.39
C ASP A 125 -8.81 6.49 -11.73
N THR A 126 -9.24 5.53 -10.84
CA THR A 126 -9.08 4.09 -11.09
C THR A 126 -10.42 3.36 -10.99
N ARG A 127 -10.43 2.10 -11.36
CA ARG A 127 -11.59 1.21 -11.19
C ARG A 127 -11.58 0.44 -9.86
N LEU A 128 -10.67 0.73 -8.93
CA LEU A 128 -10.52 -0.03 -7.70
C LEU A 128 -11.84 -0.12 -6.93
N GLN A 129 -12.50 1.03 -6.67
CA GLN A 129 -13.78 1.07 -5.94
C GLN A 129 -14.84 0.15 -6.55
N ALA A 130 -15.02 0.22 -7.87
CA ALA A 130 -16.01 -0.61 -8.58
C ALA A 130 -15.67 -2.10 -8.45
N ARG A 131 -14.41 -2.49 -8.65
CA ARG A 131 -13.95 -3.88 -8.50
C ARG A 131 -14.21 -4.44 -7.11
N LEU A 132 -13.94 -3.65 -6.05
CA LEU A 132 -14.18 -4.08 -4.67
C LEU A 132 -15.68 -4.25 -4.38
N GLN A 133 -16.50 -3.35 -4.91
CA GLN A 133 -17.97 -3.45 -4.77
C GLN A 133 -18.52 -4.68 -5.51
N GLU A 134 -18.12 -4.93 -6.75
CA GLU A 134 -18.51 -6.10 -7.55
C GLU A 134 -18.16 -7.42 -6.80
N ARG A 135 -17.02 -7.45 -6.12
CA ARG A 135 -16.54 -8.59 -5.32
C ARG A 135 -17.11 -8.61 -3.90
N ARG A 136 -17.96 -7.65 -3.52
CA ARG A 136 -18.55 -7.50 -2.17
C ARG A 136 -17.50 -7.43 -1.06
N ILE A 137 -16.37 -6.77 -1.35
CA ILE A 137 -15.31 -6.57 -0.36
C ILE A 137 -15.78 -5.55 0.68
N ASN A 138 -15.51 -5.85 1.95
CA ASN A 138 -15.77 -4.97 3.10
C ASN A 138 -14.54 -4.74 3.97
N THR A 139 -13.47 -5.50 3.76
CA THR A 139 -12.24 -5.45 4.54
C THR A 139 -11.03 -5.33 3.62
N VAL A 140 -10.13 -4.44 3.96
CA VAL A 140 -8.90 -4.16 3.19
C VAL A 140 -7.69 -4.36 4.08
N VAL A 141 -6.81 -5.29 3.72
CA VAL A 141 -5.47 -5.45 4.29
C VAL A 141 -4.50 -4.64 3.46
N VAL A 142 -3.73 -3.75 4.08
CA VAL A 142 -2.82 -2.83 3.38
C VAL A 142 -1.38 -3.15 3.72
N THR A 143 -0.54 -3.27 2.69
CA THR A 143 0.93 -3.41 2.76
C THR A 143 1.60 -2.51 1.73
N GLY A 144 2.93 -2.45 1.72
CA GLY A 144 3.71 -1.82 0.65
C GLY A 144 4.33 -0.47 1.03
N SER A 145 4.53 0.39 0.04
CA SER A 145 5.31 1.63 0.11
C SER A 145 4.51 2.82 -0.46
N GLU A 146 4.73 4.04 -0.03
CA GLU A 146 5.40 4.51 1.19
C GLU A 146 4.34 4.78 2.25
N THR A 147 4.64 4.44 3.50
CA THR A 147 3.70 4.48 4.63
C THR A 147 3.00 5.83 4.78
N ASP A 148 3.74 6.92 4.61
CA ASP A 148 3.32 8.31 4.80
C ASP A 148 2.81 8.99 3.51
N VAL A 149 2.82 8.28 2.39
CA VAL A 149 2.41 8.79 1.08
C VAL A 149 1.30 7.91 0.49
N CYS A 150 1.65 6.88 -0.29
CA CYS A 150 0.67 6.06 -1.02
C CYS A 150 -0.13 5.13 -0.11
N VAL A 151 0.52 4.55 0.90
CA VAL A 151 -0.17 3.74 1.93
C VAL A 151 -1.13 4.62 2.72
N LEU A 152 -0.70 5.81 3.17
CA LEU A 152 -1.58 6.77 3.85
C LEU A 152 -2.79 7.14 2.99
N GLY A 153 -2.57 7.49 1.71
CA GLY A 153 -3.65 7.80 0.77
C GLY A 153 -4.60 6.62 0.54
N THR A 154 -4.09 5.39 0.57
CA THR A 154 -4.88 4.16 0.46
C THR A 154 -5.71 3.94 1.72
N VAL A 155 -5.12 4.03 2.90
CA VAL A 155 -5.77 3.83 4.20
C VAL A 155 -6.89 4.84 4.41
N LEU A 156 -6.61 6.14 4.27
CA LEU A 156 -7.61 7.19 4.48
C LEU A 156 -8.77 7.07 3.48
N GLY A 157 -8.45 6.81 2.22
CA GLY A 157 -9.50 6.61 1.22
C GLY A 157 -10.36 5.36 1.44
N ALA A 158 -9.81 4.30 2.06
CA ALA A 158 -10.57 3.13 2.48
C ALA A 158 -11.50 3.45 3.69
N VAL A 159 -10.98 4.15 4.69
CA VAL A 159 -11.75 4.62 5.86
C VAL A 159 -12.94 5.47 5.42
N ASP A 160 -12.73 6.45 4.54
CA ASP A 160 -13.79 7.34 4.03
C ASP A 160 -14.89 6.59 3.27
N ARG A 161 -14.58 5.39 2.77
CA ARG A 161 -15.52 4.51 2.05
C ARG A 161 -16.18 3.46 2.93
N GLY A 162 -15.87 3.47 4.24
CA GLY A 162 -16.46 2.58 5.22
C GLY A 162 -15.88 1.15 5.22
N TYR A 163 -14.71 0.92 4.62
CA TYR A 163 -14.03 -0.37 4.74
C TYR A 163 -13.45 -0.55 6.14
N ARG A 164 -13.47 -1.77 6.65
CA ARG A 164 -12.58 -2.20 7.72
C ARG A 164 -11.15 -2.19 7.17
N VAL A 165 -10.24 -1.49 7.82
CA VAL A 165 -8.86 -1.35 7.34
C VAL A 165 -7.88 -2.01 8.30
N ILE A 166 -7.03 -2.87 7.77
CA ILE A 166 -5.97 -3.56 8.52
C ILE A 166 -4.63 -3.19 7.88
N VAL A 167 -3.73 -2.63 8.66
CA VAL A 167 -2.38 -2.27 8.22
C VAL A 167 -1.39 -3.27 8.82
N ALA A 168 -0.66 -3.99 7.96
CA ALA A 168 0.41 -4.88 8.36
C ALA A 168 1.67 -4.08 8.70
N THR A 169 1.93 -3.84 9.97
CA THR A 169 3.00 -2.92 10.43
C THR A 169 4.41 -3.39 10.07
N ASP A 170 4.61 -4.69 9.90
CA ASP A 170 5.86 -5.31 9.48
C ASP A 170 5.97 -5.51 7.95
N ALA A 171 4.96 -5.03 7.21
CA ALA A 171 4.87 -5.13 5.75
C ALA A 171 4.65 -3.77 5.07
N ILE A 172 4.86 -2.66 5.77
CA ILE A 172 4.86 -1.29 5.24
C ILE A 172 6.19 -0.62 5.50
N CYS A 173 6.62 0.26 4.60
CA CYS A 173 7.87 1.00 4.74
C CYS A 173 7.77 2.40 4.11
N SER A 174 8.73 3.25 4.43
CA SER A 174 8.92 4.55 3.81
C SER A 174 10.42 4.83 3.59
N SER A 175 10.72 5.82 2.79
CA SER A 175 12.07 6.37 2.63
C SER A 175 12.50 7.23 3.83
N ALA A 176 11.56 7.64 4.69
CA ALA A 176 11.80 8.49 5.87
C ALA A 176 11.19 7.85 7.13
N ASP A 177 12.04 7.47 8.09
CA ASP A 177 11.64 6.80 9.33
C ASP A 177 10.72 7.68 10.20
N GLU A 178 11.00 8.98 10.29
CA GLU A 178 10.23 9.91 11.11
C GLU A 178 8.75 10.01 10.67
N THR A 179 8.51 10.14 9.37
CA THR A 179 7.15 10.25 8.83
C THR A 179 6.45 8.89 8.79
N HIS A 180 7.20 7.78 8.62
CA HIS A 180 6.69 6.44 8.84
C HIS A 180 6.12 6.28 10.26
N ASP A 181 6.93 6.55 11.28
CA ASP A 181 6.54 6.42 12.68
C ASP A 181 5.37 7.35 13.04
N ALA A 182 5.38 8.58 12.50
CA ALA A 182 4.30 9.54 12.68
C ALA A 182 2.98 9.00 12.09
N SER A 183 3.01 8.41 10.90
CA SER A 183 1.83 7.84 10.24
C SER A 183 1.26 6.66 11.03
N VAL A 184 2.10 5.73 11.48
CA VAL A 184 1.68 4.60 12.33
C VAL A 184 1.07 5.10 13.64
N ARG A 185 1.66 6.15 14.24
CA ARG A 185 1.10 6.79 15.44
C ARG A 185 -0.27 7.40 15.16
N VAL A 186 -0.47 8.05 14.01
CA VAL A 186 -1.76 8.61 13.61
C VAL A 186 -2.79 7.50 13.46
N TYR A 187 -2.50 6.39 12.79
CA TYR A 187 -3.40 5.25 12.68
C TYR A 187 -3.86 4.78 14.06
N ASN A 188 -2.94 4.56 14.98
CA ASN A 188 -3.24 4.06 16.33
C ASN A 188 -4.00 5.06 17.21
N SER A 189 -3.68 6.36 17.11
CA SER A 189 -4.19 7.35 18.05
C SER A 189 -5.45 8.08 17.58
N ARG A 190 -5.62 8.21 16.24
CA ARG A 190 -6.72 8.99 15.66
C ARG A 190 -7.75 8.14 14.95
N TYR A 191 -7.32 7.03 14.31
CA TYR A 191 -8.18 6.15 13.52
C TYR A 191 -8.36 4.77 14.15
N GLY A 192 -8.08 4.66 15.46
CA GLY A 192 -8.09 3.38 16.15
C GLY A 192 -9.41 2.61 16.13
N GLU A 193 -10.54 3.20 15.77
CA GLU A 193 -11.80 2.48 15.57
C GLU A 193 -11.95 1.93 14.14
N GLN A 194 -11.35 2.58 13.13
CA GLN A 194 -11.45 2.21 11.71
C GLN A 194 -10.24 1.44 11.20
N VAL A 195 -9.07 1.66 11.83
CA VAL A 195 -7.80 1.06 11.40
C VAL A 195 -7.25 0.15 12.50
N GLU A 196 -7.00 -1.09 12.14
CA GLU A 196 -6.30 -2.07 12.96
C GLU A 196 -4.83 -2.16 12.48
N THR A 197 -3.88 -2.02 13.39
CA THR A 197 -2.46 -2.18 13.09
C THR A 197 -1.95 -3.46 13.74
N VAL A 198 -1.58 -4.43 12.93
CA VAL A 198 -1.19 -5.78 13.38
C VAL A 198 0.01 -6.29 12.56
N THR A 199 0.57 -7.41 12.94
CA THR A 199 1.65 -8.06 12.18
C THR A 199 1.08 -8.95 11.06
N THR A 200 1.93 -9.31 10.11
CA THR A 200 1.62 -10.30 9.08
C THR A 200 1.22 -11.65 9.68
N ASP A 201 1.87 -12.08 10.77
CA ASP A 201 1.52 -13.34 11.45
C ASP A 201 0.10 -13.29 11.98
N GLU A 202 -0.30 -12.19 12.60
CA GLU A 202 -1.65 -12.00 13.11
C GLU A 202 -2.68 -12.04 11.98
N ILE A 203 -2.41 -11.37 10.84
CA ILE A 203 -3.29 -11.40 9.67
C ILE A 203 -3.47 -12.83 9.16
N LEU A 204 -2.37 -13.55 8.93
CA LEU A 204 -2.42 -14.89 8.36
C LEU A 204 -3.07 -15.92 9.30
N SER A 205 -2.93 -15.73 10.61
CA SER A 205 -3.59 -16.63 11.58
C SER A 205 -5.12 -16.47 11.58
N HIS A 206 -5.64 -15.31 11.17
CA HIS A 206 -7.06 -15.00 11.13
C HIS A 206 -7.67 -14.95 9.72
N TRP A 207 -6.86 -15.17 8.69
CA TRP A 207 -7.30 -15.25 7.30
C TRP A 207 -6.99 -16.63 6.73
N PRO A 208 -7.89 -17.60 6.90
CA PRO A 208 -7.67 -18.96 6.40
C PRO A 208 -7.65 -19.00 4.86
N VAL A 209 -6.80 -19.85 4.31
CA VAL A 209 -6.65 -20.10 2.85
C VAL A 209 -7.81 -20.99 2.37
#